data_cdb3b56436c4fe1f562470189036f0b7
#
_entry.id   cdb3b56436c4fe1f562470189036f0b7
#
_cell.length_a   1.000
_cell.length_b   1.000
_cell.length_c   1.000
_cell.angle_alpha   90.00
_cell.angle_beta   90.00
_cell.angle_gamma   90.00
#
_symmetry.space_group_name_H-M   'P 1'
#
loop_
_entity.id
_entity.type
_entity.pdbx_description
1 polymer ?
#
loop_
_entity_poly.entity_id
_entity_poly.type
_entity_poly.pdbx_seq_one_letter_code
_entity_poly.pdbx_strand_id
1 'polypeptide(L)'
;GIELHRPKPDGNSKVLAVYRGNGPLYSTHTSNISFDGFLLKHAIKQGAKVIHESVQGINLPPDSEAPIKVIYGKRGSFNEMETDLVVGAFGINSTTVDKIKRLNFGYEPPETIRTCQMEIPLGASYIKESFRDNIYVFALGLKPFRFASMVPKGDYVTVSLIGDRDLSKKDLLDFVNHPVVRSKLPPDWKMPDRFCMCIPKITLTHAKKPFTDRLVIIGDASISRIYKNGLESAYITSQLAVQTAFEKGISKEDFNRYYYRPARKLLAMDNLFGALIMRISDFVTRRSWLVTARLSYVENRKSSWIASHLNKMLWNMVTGDAPYREIVLQAFNPLFQIMLIPVTVKALIGEIFPGLFSRNVKTPGEKK
;
A
#
# COMPACT_ATOMS: atom_id res chain seq x y z
N GLY A 1 9.10 -13.41 -4.55
CA GLY A 1 8.75 -14.05 -3.27
C GLY A 1 8.57 -13.04 -2.14
N ILE A 2 8.16 -13.52 -0.99
CA ILE A 2 8.04 -12.72 0.25
C ILE A 2 8.84 -13.41 1.34
N GLU A 3 9.72 -12.68 2.01
CA GLU A 3 10.39 -13.11 3.22
C GLU A 3 9.81 -12.35 4.41
N LEU A 4 9.29 -13.07 5.41
CA LEU A 4 8.74 -12.50 6.62
C LEU A 4 9.74 -12.65 7.77
N HIS A 5 10.11 -11.52 8.37
CA HIS A 5 11.10 -11.45 9.45
C HIS A 5 10.46 -11.33 10.83
N ARG A 6 10.98 -12.10 11.78
CA ARG A 6 10.58 -12.14 13.20
C ARG A 6 11.48 -11.26 14.06
N PRO A 7 11.06 -10.97 15.33
CA PRO A 7 11.85 -10.17 16.26
C PRO A 7 13.22 -10.79 16.65
N LYS A 8 13.36 -12.13 16.63
CA LYS A 8 14.61 -12.79 17.03
C LYS A 8 15.62 -12.79 15.87
N PRO A 9 16.90 -12.45 16.09
CA PRO A 9 17.92 -12.38 15.04
C PRO A 9 18.16 -13.69 14.29
N ASP A 10 17.99 -14.83 14.94
CA ASP A 10 18.12 -16.19 14.38
C ASP A 10 16.85 -16.68 13.68
N GLY A 11 15.84 -15.88 13.70
CA GLY A 11 14.48 -16.22 13.33
C GLY A 11 14.01 -15.71 11.98
N ASN A 12 14.85 -15.76 10.95
CA ASN A 12 14.40 -15.44 9.59
C ASN A 12 13.54 -16.57 9.05
N SER A 13 12.28 -16.27 8.77
CA SER A 13 11.36 -17.20 8.15
C SER A 13 11.07 -16.78 6.73
N LYS A 14 11.29 -17.69 5.79
CA LYS A 14 10.99 -17.49 4.38
C LYS A 14 9.62 -18.05 4.07
N VAL A 15 8.69 -17.19 3.77
CA VAL A 15 7.43 -17.55 3.16
C VAL A 15 7.59 -17.39 1.66
N LEU A 16 7.81 -18.48 0.95
CA LEU A 16 7.96 -18.46 -0.49
C LEU A 16 6.57 -18.43 -1.12
N ALA A 17 6.27 -17.31 -1.73
CA ALA A 17 5.12 -17.14 -2.60
C ALA A 17 5.57 -17.15 -4.08
N VAL A 18 4.63 -16.97 -4.98
CA VAL A 18 4.93 -16.88 -6.41
C VAL A 18 5.83 -15.67 -6.67
N TYR A 19 6.87 -15.86 -7.47
CA TYR A 19 7.77 -14.81 -7.93
C TYR A 19 7.02 -13.76 -8.77
N ARG A 20 7.33 -12.48 -8.56
CA ARG A 20 6.73 -11.37 -9.31
C ARG A 20 7.73 -10.35 -9.87
N GLY A 21 9.01 -10.48 -9.54
CA GLY A 21 10.00 -9.47 -9.88
C GLY A 21 9.92 -8.22 -9.01
N ASN A 22 10.50 -7.15 -9.51
CA ASN A 22 10.55 -5.85 -8.83
C ASN A 22 9.19 -5.14 -8.87
N GLY A 23 8.94 -4.29 -7.89
CA GLY A 23 7.78 -3.40 -7.90
C GLY A 23 7.87 -2.34 -9.01
N PRO A 24 6.76 -1.63 -9.29
CA PRO A 24 6.75 -0.57 -10.31
C PRO A 24 7.69 0.58 -9.92
N LEU A 25 8.36 1.14 -10.93
CA LEU A 25 9.22 2.31 -10.79
C LEU A 25 8.41 3.59 -11.03
N TYR A 26 8.76 4.67 -10.32
CA TYR A 26 8.11 5.97 -10.45
C TYR A 26 9.07 7.03 -10.99
N SER A 27 8.51 8.10 -11.55
CA SER A 27 9.21 9.15 -12.30
C SER A 27 10.33 9.87 -11.55
N THR A 28 10.29 9.89 -10.22
CA THR A 28 11.30 10.55 -9.39
C THR A 28 12.71 9.98 -9.53
N HIS A 29 12.84 8.73 -9.98
CA HIS A 29 14.14 8.05 -10.08
C HIS A 29 14.53 7.67 -11.50
N THR A 30 13.57 7.34 -12.35
CA THR A 30 13.85 6.82 -13.71
C THR A 30 12.74 7.23 -14.67
N SER A 31 12.73 8.51 -15.03
CA SER A 31 11.68 9.11 -15.86
C SER A 31 11.37 8.35 -17.19
N ASN A 32 12.36 7.66 -17.75
CA ASN A 32 12.20 6.95 -19.00
C ASN A 32 11.54 5.57 -18.89
N ILE A 33 11.58 4.95 -17.69
CA ILE A 33 11.07 3.59 -17.42
C ILE A 33 10.07 3.55 -16.28
N SER A 34 9.64 4.71 -15.76
CA SER A 34 8.65 4.77 -14.70
C SER A 34 7.27 4.38 -15.22
N PHE A 35 6.46 3.75 -14.35
CA PHE A 35 5.11 3.32 -14.68
C PHE A 35 4.19 4.49 -15.03
N ASP A 36 4.23 5.57 -14.25
CA ASP A 36 3.46 6.80 -14.48
C ASP A 36 3.93 7.51 -15.76
N GLY A 37 5.24 7.59 -16.01
CA GLY A 37 5.79 8.14 -17.24
C GLY A 37 5.40 7.32 -18.48
N PHE A 38 5.33 6.00 -18.37
CA PHE A 38 4.83 5.13 -19.43
C PHE A 38 3.36 5.43 -19.76
N LEU A 39 2.50 5.50 -18.73
CA LEU A 39 1.08 5.82 -18.92
C LEU A 39 0.88 7.21 -19.51
N LEU A 40 1.63 8.21 -19.07
CA LEU A 40 1.58 9.56 -19.60
C LEU A 40 1.96 9.60 -21.08
N LYS A 41 3.06 8.95 -21.46
CA LYS A 41 3.48 8.84 -22.88
C LYS A 41 2.39 8.19 -23.73
N HIS A 42 1.73 7.15 -23.19
CA HIS A 42 0.65 6.48 -23.90
C HIS A 42 -0.57 7.41 -24.09
N ALA A 43 -0.97 8.15 -23.05
CA ALA A 43 -2.06 9.12 -23.13
C ALA A 43 -1.78 10.22 -24.16
N ILE A 44 -0.55 10.77 -24.19
CA ILE A 44 -0.13 11.77 -25.20
C ILE A 44 -0.24 11.19 -26.61
N LYS A 45 0.21 9.93 -26.81
CA LYS A 45 0.10 9.24 -28.10
C LYS A 45 -1.35 9.07 -28.56
N GLN A 46 -2.29 8.98 -27.62
CA GLN A 46 -3.73 8.91 -27.89
C GLN A 46 -4.41 10.30 -28.02
N GLY A 47 -3.62 11.38 -28.04
CA GLY A 47 -4.12 12.74 -28.30
C GLY A 47 -4.31 13.61 -27.05
N ALA A 48 -3.98 13.13 -25.85
CA ALA A 48 -4.03 13.96 -24.66
C ALA A 48 -3.02 15.11 -24.74
N LYS A 49 -3.47 16.34 -24.47
CA LYS A 49 -2.61 17.51 -24.36
C LYS A 49 -2.18 17.69 -22.90
N VAL A 50 -0.87 17.86 -22.69
CA VAL A 50 -0.31 18.03 -21.34
C VAL A 50 0.14 19.47 -21.13
N ILE A 51 -0.34 20.07 -20.05
CA ILE A 51 0.08 21.39 -19.58
C ILE A 51 0.80 21.18 -18.25
N HIS A 52 2.12 21.47 -18.22
CA HIS A 52 2.96 21.32 -17.03
C HIS A 52 2.82 22.51 -16.07
N GLU A 53 1.58 22.80 -15.67
CA GLU A 53 1.26 23.92 -14.79
C GLU A 53 0.34 23.46 -13.64
N SER A 54 0.35 24.24 -12.56
CA SER A 54 -0.51 23.94 -11.40
C SER A 54 -1.89 24.56 -11.57
N VAL A 55 -2.95 23.80 -11.33
CA VAL A 55 -4.31 24.33 -11.19
C VAL A 55 -4.39 25.19 -9.95
N GLN A 56 -4.79 26.43 -10.10
CA GLN A 56 -4.91 27.41 -9.02
C GLN A 56 -6.34 27.59 -8.54
N GLY A 57 -7.32 27.42 -9.43
CA GLY A 57 -8.74 27.54 -9.10
C GLY A 57 -9.61 26.82 -10.13
N ILE A 58 -10.85 26.61 -9.73
CA ILE A 58 -11.93 26.10 -10.59
C ILE A 58 -13.14 26.92 -10.28
N ASN A 59 -13.74 27.53 -11.30
CA ASN A 59 -14.99 28.27 -11.16
C ASN A 59 -16.12 27.43 -11.73
N LEU A 60 -16.96 26.91 -10.85
CA LEU A 60 -18.19 26.20 -11.22
C LEU A 60 -19.30 27.20 -11.43
N PRO A 61 -19.84 27.36 -12.64
CA PRO A 61 -20.93 28.26 -12.88
C PRO A 61 -22.22 27.75 -12.22
N PRO A 62 -23.12 28.66 -11.80
CA PRO A 62 -24.42 28.27 -11.28
C PRO A 62 -25.35 27.73 -12.37
N ASP A 63 -25.14 28.14 -13.62
CA ASP A 63 -25.84 27.65 -14.80
C ASP A 63 -25.14 26.44 -15.40
N SER A 64 -25.91 25.40 -15.71
CA SER A 64 -25.38 24.15 -16.30
C SER A 64 -24.92 24.34 -17.74
N GLU A 65 -25.32 25.37 -18.46
CA GLU A 65 -24.91 25.60 -19.85
C GLU A 65 -23.61 26.42 -19.96
N ALA A 66 -23.28 27.24 -18.96
CA ALA A 66 -22.05 28.01 -18.98
C ALA A 66 -20.83 27.10 -18.74
N PRO A 67 -19.68 27.30 -19.44
CA PRO A 67 -18.51 26.45 -19.27
C PRO A 67 -17.87 26.57 -17.87
N ILE A 68 -17.27 25.49 -17.39
CA ILE A 68 -16.42 25.56 -16.21
C ILE A 68 -15.12 26.25 -16.59
N LYS A 69 -14.63 27.15 -15.75
CA LYS A 69 -13.33 27.81 -15.94
C LYS A 69 -12.30 27.22 -15.00
N VAL A 70 -11.24 26.68 -15.58
CA VAL A 70 -10.06 26.16 -14.85
C VAL A 70 -8.96 27.20 -14.93
N ILE A 71 -8.52 27.69 -13.78
CA ILE A 71 -7.42 28.64 -13.66
C ILE A 71 -6.16 27.89 -13.35
N TYR A 72 -5.10 28.06 -14.15
CA TYR A 72 -3.84 27.37 -14.00
C TYR A 72 -2.65 28.31 -14.26
N GLY A 73 -1.46 27.90 -13.82
CA GLY A 73 -0.24 28.69 -14.01
C GLY A 73 0.56 28.86 -12.73
N LYS A 74 1.52 29.78 -12.78
CA LYS A 74 2.38 30.17 -11.65
C LYS A 74 1.91 31.46 -11.01
N ARG A 75 2.31 31.68 -9.75
CA ARG A 75 1.99 32.94 -9.05
C ARG A 75 2.46 34.15 -9.87
N GLY A 76 1.55 35.01 -10.22
CA GLY A 76 1.80 36.22 -11.04
C GLY A 76 1.52 36.06 -12.54
N SER A 77 1.22 34.85 -13.03
CA SER A 77 0.84 34.57 -14.43
C SER A 77 -0.17 33.44 -14.48
N PHE A 78 -1.45 33.78 -14.55
CA PHE A 78 -2.53 32.78 -14.63
C PHE A 78 -3.14 32.78 -16.03
N ASN A 79 -3.49 31.58 -16.46
CA ASN A 79 -4.24 31.31 -17.66
C ASN A 79 -5.60 30.73 -17.28
N GLU A 80 -6.59 30.88 -18.15
CA GLU A 80 -7.89 30.24 -18.01
C GLU A 80 -8.13 29.26 -19.16
N MET A 81 -8.85 28.17 -18.85
CA MET A 81 -9.35 27.21 -19.82
C MET A 81 -10.82 26.96 -19.53
N GLU A 82 -11.64 26.99 -20.57
CA GLU A 82 -13.03 26.56 -20.49
C GLU A 82 -13.17 25.05 -20.81
N THR A 83 -14.07 24.39 -20.09
CA THR A 83 -14.32 22.96 -20.26
C THR A 83 -15.73 22.58 -19.82
N ASP A 84 -16.25 21.49 -20.40
CA ASP A 84 -17.55 20.92 -20.03
C ASP A 84 -17.46 20.05 -18.78
N LEU A 85 -16.31 19.39 -18.55
CA LEU A 85 -16.09 18.46 -17.46
C LEU A 85 -14.71 18.63 -16.85
N VAL A 86 -14.61 18.60 -15.52
CA VAL A 86 -13.35 18.51 -14.77
C VAL A 86 -13.25 17.18 -14.07
N VAL A 87 -12.15 16.46 -14.31
CA VAL A 87 -11.81 15.22 -13.59
C VAL A 87 -10.62 15.50 -12.67
N GLY A 88 -10.86 15.45 -11.37
CA GLY A 88 -9.85 15.63 -10.34
C GLY A 88 -9.06 14.35 -10.04
N ALA A 89 -7.90 14.17 -10.67
CA ALA A 89 -7.01 13.02 -10.49
C ALA A 89 -5.74 13.38 -9.69
N PHE A 90 -5.85 14.25 -8.71
CA PHE A 90 -4.73 14.88 -8.01
C PHE A 90 -4.19 14.08 -6.81
N GLY A 91 -4.85 13.00 -6.41
CA GLY A 91 -4.47 12.18 -5.25
C GLY A 91 -4.59 12.91 -3.91
N ILE A 92 -4.36 12.19 -2.81
CA ILE A 92 -4.57 12.72 -1.45
C ILE A 92 -3.40 13.56 -0.92
N ASN A 93 -2.24 13.47 -1.55
CA ASN A 93 -1.04 14.20 -1.15
C ASN A 93 -0.94 15.61 -1.78
N SER A 94 -1.86 15.96 -2.66
CA SER A 94 -1.88 17.23 -3.37
C SER A 94 -2.52 18.35 -2.55
N THR A 95 -1.99 19.58 -2.67
CA THR A 95 -2.62 20.79 -2.14
C THR A 95 -3.94 21.14 -2.86
N THR A 96 -4.23 20.52 -3.99
CA THR A 96 -5.49 20.66 -4.74
C THR A 96 -6.69 20.18 -3.92
N VAL A 97 -6.49 19.26 -2.97
CA VAL A 97 -7.54 18.84 -2.02
C VAL A 97 -8.19 20.04 -1.34
N ASP A 98 -7.38 20.99 -0.83
CA ASP A 98 -7.89 22.18 -0.14
C ASP A 98 -8.58 23.16 -1.11
N LYS A 99 -8.12 23.23 -2.36
CA LYS A 99 -8.76 24.05 -3.40
C LYS A 99 -10.16 23.52 -3.73
N ILE A 100 -10.31 22.21 -3.87
CA ILE A 100 -11.61 21.56 -4.13
C ILE A 100 -12.56 21.73 -2.93
N LYS A 101 -12.08 21.62 -1.70
CA LYS A 101 -12.92 21.88 -0.50
C LYS A 101 -13.53 23.28 -0.51
N ARG A 102 -12.78 24.29 -0.99
CA ARG A 102 -13.25 25.69 -1.07
C ARG A 102 -14.37 25.90 -2.08
N LEU A 103 -14.59 24.96 -3.02
CA LEU A 103 -15.75 25.01 -3.93
C LEU A 103 -17.08 24.79 -3.23
N ASN A 104 -17.05 24.31 -1.99
CA ASN A 104 -18.18 24.21 -1.06
C ASN A 104 -19.41 23.42 -1.55
N PHE A 105 -19.22 22.43 -2.44
CA PHE A 105 -20.29 21.54 -2.89
C PHE A 105 -20.50 20.32 -1.95
N GLY A 106 -19.84 20.31 -0.79
CA GLY A 106 -19.93 19.26 0.23
C GLY A 106 -18.90 18.15 0.09
N TYR A 107 -17.82 18.36 -0.66
CA TYR A 107 -16.68 17.44 -0.70
C TYR A 107 -15.94 17.44 0.64
N GLU A 108 -15.84 16.26 1.24
CA GLU A 108 -14.95 16.00 2.38
C GLU A 108 -13.92 14.95 1.96
N PRO A 109 -12.61 15.26 2.03
CA PRO A 109 -11.58 14.29 1.67
C PRO A 109 -11.55 13.09 2.63
N PRO A 110 -10.95 11.97 2.23
CA PRO A 110 -10.70 10.85 3.13
C PRO A 110 -9.85 11.25 4.34
N GLU A 111 -10.08 10.60 5.47
CA GLU A 111 -9.13 10.61 6.57
C GLU A 111 -7.85 9.90 6.14
N THR A 112 -6.72 10.38 6.64
CA THR A 112 -5.40 9.87 6.23
C THR A 112 -4.49 9.66 7.42
N ILE A 113 -3.48 8.81 7.22
CA ILE A 113 -2.35 8.66 8.13
C ILE A 113 -1.05 8.90 7.35
N ARG A 114 -0.06 9.50 7.98
CA ARG A 114 1.27 9.70 7.41
C ARG A 114 2.07 8.43 7.55
N THR A 115 2.68 8.01 6.45
CA THR A 115 3.61 6.89 6.38
C THR A 115 5.03 7.41 6.21
N CYS A 116 6.02 6.52 6.24
CA CYS A 116 7.38 6.87 5.87
C CYS A 116 7.88 5.95 4.77
N GLN A 117 8.52 6.54 3.77
CA GLN A 117 9.23 5.81 2.73
C GLN A 117 10.64 6.36 2.56
N MET A 118 11.57 5.45 2.30
CA MET A 118 12.94 5.78 2.01
C MET A 118 13.45 4.88 0.89
N GLU A 119 14.30 5.42 0.03
CA GLU A 119 15.01 4.64 -0.98
C GLU A 119 16.48 4.54 -0.63
N ILE A 120 16.96 3.31 -0.58
CA ILE A 120 18.34 2.98 -0.24
C ILE A 120 19.01 2.45 -1.51
N PRO A 121 19.94 3.20 -2.12
CA PRO A 121 20.72 2.70 -3.24
C PRO A 121 21.72 1.66 -2.71
N LEU A 122 21.62 0.45 -3.25
CA LEU A 122 22.48 -0.69 -2.87
C LEU A 122 23.25 -1.27 -4.05
N GLY A 123 22.91 -0.85 -5.27
CA GLY A 123 23.43 -1.40 -6.52
C GLY A 123 22.76 -2.71 -6.94
N ALA A 124 22.62 -2.90 -8.24
CA ALA A 124 21.89 -4.02 -8.83
C ALA A 124 22.47 -5.40 -8.45
N SER A 125 23.79 -5.53 -8.37
CA SER A 125 24.46 -6.78 -8.00
C SER A 125 24.10 -7.21 -6.58
N TYR A 126 24.22 -6.30 -5.61
CA TYR A 126 23.88 -6.59 -4.21
C TYR A 126 22.39 -6.97 -4.07
N ILE A 127 21.52 -6.24 -4.74
CA ILE A 127 20.07 -6.51 -4.71
C ILE A 127 19.77 -7.88 -5.27
N LYS A 128 20.34 -8.24 -6.41
CA LYS A 128 20.16 -9.55 -7.04
C LYS A 128 20.63 -10.69 -6.14
N GLU A 129 21.75 -10.55 -5.47
CA GLU A 129 22.31 -11.58 -4.59
C GLU A 129 21.56 -11.68 -3.26
N SER A 130 21.31 -10.55 -2.59
CA SER A 130 20.80 -10.51 -1.23
C SER A 130 19.28 -10.56 -1.15
N PHE A 131 18.58 -9.88 -2.07
CA PHE A 131 17.12 -9.83 -2.07
C PHE A 131 16.48 -10.88 -2.98
N ARG A 132 17.15 -11.35 -4.02
CA ARG A 132 16.67 -12.42 -4.93
C ARG A 132 15.25 -12.19 -5.41
N ASP A 133 14.89 -10.96 -5.76
CA ASP A 133 13.55 -10.55 -6.16
C ASP A 133 12.46 -10.81 -5.09
N ASN A 134 12.84 -10.86 -3.82
CA ASN A 134 11.91 -11.02 -2.71
C ASN A 134 11.59 -9.68 -2.05
N ILE A 135 10.33 -9.52 -1.69
CA ILE A 135 9.90 -8.46 -0.78
C ILE A 135 10.17 -8.95 0.64
N TYR A 136 10.91 -8.16 1.42
CA TYR A 136 11.09 -8.42 2.84
C TYR A 136 10.01 -7.72 3.64
N VAL A 137 9.26 -8.49 4.43
CA VAL A 137 8.24 -7.99 5.34
C VAL A 137 8.68 -8.22 6.77
N PHE A 138 8.57 -7.20 7.61
CA PHE A 138 9.06 -7.24 8.97
C PHE A 138 7.91 -7.17 9.97
N ALA A 139 7.63 -8.30 10.63
CA ALA A 139 6.66 -8.42 11.72
C ALA A 139 7.41 -8.39 13.07
N LEU A 140 8.05 -7.26 13.39
CA LEU A 140 8.94 -7.14 14.55
C LEU A 140 8.19 -6.93 15.88
N GLY A 141 6.88 -6.69 15.84
CA GLY A 141 6.09 -6.37 17.02
C GLY A 141 6.41 -5.01 17.66
N LEU A 142 7.19 -4.18 16.97
CA LEU A 142 7.62 -2.87 17.46
C LEU A 142 6.53 -1.83 17.19
N LYS A 143 6.14 -1.09 18.22
CA LYS A 143 5.33 0.12 18.03
C LYS A 143 6.24 1.23 17.47
N PRO A 144 5.73 2.10 16.58
CA PRO A 144 4.33 2.21 16.15
C PRO A 144 4.00 1.42 14.87
N PHE A 145 4.87 0.49 14.42
CA PHE A 145 4.75 -0.12 13.09
C PHE A 145 3.64 -1.19 13.06
N ARG A 146 2.74 -1.05 12.10
CA ARG A 146 1.78 -2.09 11.70
C ARG A 146 2.32 -2.94 10.56
N PHE A 147 2.98 -2.27 9.62
CA PHE A 147 3.56 -2.90 8.45
C PHE A 147 4.89 -2.23 8.13
N ALA A 148 5.88 -3.05 7.85
CA ALA A 148 7.18 -2.59 7.43
C ALA A 148 7.72 -3.52 6.35
N SER A 149 8.25 -2.96 5.28
CA SER A 149 8.79 -3.75 4.17
C SER A 149 10.00 -3.10 3.52
N MET A 150 10.81 -3.95 2.89
CA MET A 150 11.87 -3.57 1.96
C MET A 150 11.56 -4.21 0.62
N VAL A 151 11.36 -3.39 -0.41
CA VAL A 151 10.97 -3.80 -1.75
C VAL A 151 12.11 -3.49 -2.73
N PRO A 152 12.74 -4.50 -3.34
CA PRO A 152 13.78 -4.27 -4.34
C PRO A 152 13.21 -3.68 -5.62
N LYS A 153 13.93 -2.71 -6.21
CA LYS A 153 13.55 -2.00 -7.42
C LYS A 153 14.78 -1.69 -8.28
N GLY A 154 15.34 -2.71 -8.89
CA GLY A 154 16.52 -2.56 -9.74
C GLY A 154 17.80 -2.38 -8.93
N ASP A 155 18.29 -1.16 -8.76
CA ASP A 155 19.54 -0.82 -8.09
C ASP A 155 19.34 -0.22 -6.68
N TYR A 156 18.10 -0.06 -6.25
CA TYR A 156 17.75 0.44 -4.91
C TYR A 156 16.64 -0.38 -4.25
N VAL A 157 16.51 -0.22 -2.95
CA VAL A 157 15.45 -0.82 -2.14
C VAL A 157 14.56 0.28 -1.56
N THR A 158 13.27 0.16 -1.77
CA THR A 158 12.31 1.03 -1.09
C THR A 158 11.94 0.45 0.26
N VAL A 159 12.24 1.17 1.33
CA VAL A 159 11.70 0.93 2.67
C VAL A 159 10.34 1.61 2.76
N SER A 160 9.31 0.86 3.16
CA SER A 160 7.96 1.40 3.35
C SER A 160 7.44 1.03 4.73
N LEU A 161 7.00 2.04 5.49
CA LEU A 161 6.51 1.91 6.86
C LEU A 161 5.10 2.47 6.99
N ILE A 162 4.20 1.69 7.59
CA ILE A 162 2.86 2.11 7.98
C ILE A 162 2.73 1.91 9.49
N GLY A 163 2.25 2.94 10.20
CA GLY A 163 2.09 2.93 11.64
C GLY A 163 0.64 2.81 12.11
N ASP A 164 0.46 2.78 13.42
CA ASP A 164 -0.83 2.97 14.10
C ASP A 164 -1.10 4.45 14.44
N ARG A 165 -0.12 5.32 14.16
CA ARG A 165 -0.16 6.78 14.19
C ARG A 165 0.65 7.35 13.03
N ASP A 166 0.64 8.66 12.88
CA ASP A 166 1.54 9.36 11.95
C ASP A 166 2.99 9.02 12.26
N LEU A 167 3.74 8.63 11.22
CA LEU A 167 5.15 8.32 11.32
C LEU A 167 6.02 9.54 11.03
N SER A 168 7.22 9.53 11.60
CA SER A 168 8.22 10.58 11.51
C SER A 168 9.56 10.05 10.96
N LYS A 169 10.48 10.96 10.66
CA LYS A 169 11.87 10.61 10.31
C LYS A 169 12.53 9.73 11.38
N LYS A 170 12.28 10.03 12.67
CA LYS A 170 12.83 9.25 13.77
C LYS A 170 12.38 7.79 13.70
N ASP A 171 11.08 7.54 13.47
CA ASP A 171 10.54 6.18 13.36
C ASP A 171 11.23 5.41 12.22
N LEU A 172 11.47 6.05 11.08
CA LEU A 172 12.19 5.44 9.96
C LEU A 172 13.63 5.07 10.34
N LEU A 173 14.35 5.96 11.02
CA LEU A 173 15.73 5.72 11.47
C LEU A 173 15.78 4.58 12.50
N ASP A 174 14.87 4.56 13.45
CA ASP A 174 14.76 3.49 14.46
C ASP A 174 14.51 2.14 13.79
N PHE A 175 13.66 2.09 12.77
CA PHE A 175 13.42 0.88 11.99
C PHE A 175 14.66 0.40 11.22
N VAL A 176 15.32 1.27 10.48
CA VAL A 176 16.48 0.89 9.64
C VAL A 176 17.66 0.45 10.51
N ASN A 177 17.80 1.01 11.71
CA ASN A 177 18.85 0.63 12.66
C ASN A 177 18.52 -0.62 13.48
N HIS A 178 17.30 -1.16 13.38
CA HIS A 178 16.94 -2.41 14.07
C HIS A 178 17.84 -3.55 13.58
N PRO A 179 18.43 -4.40 14.47
CA PRO A 179 19.39 -5.43 14.09
C PRO A 179 18.93 -6.37 12.97
N VAL A 180 17.66 -6.80 13.00
CA VAL A 180 17.08 -7.67 11.96
C VAL A 180 17.02 -6.96 10.60
N VAL A 181 16.72 -5.67 10.57
CA VAL A 181 16.67 -4.88 9.33
C VAL A 181 18.08 -4.59 8.85
N ARG A 182 18.95 -4.22 9.78
CA ARG A 182 20.36 -3.91 9.51
C ARG A 182 21.11 -5.09 8.90
N SER A 183 20.76 -6.34 9.29
CA SER A 183 21.34 -7.56 8.71
C SER A 183 21.01 -7.79 7.23
N LYS A 184 20.09 -7.01 6.65
CA LYS A 184 19.74 -7.05 5.22
C LYS A 184 20.46 -6.01 4.39
N LEU A 185 21.19 -5.14 5.02
CA LEU A 185 22.03 -4.13 4.37
C LEU A 185 23.48 -4.60 4.35
N PRO A 186 24.34 -4.07 3.46
CA PRO A 186 25.77 -4.36 3.48
C PRO A 186 26.38 -4.10 4.87
N PRO A 187 27.35 -4.89 5.32
CA PRO A 187 27.96 -4.73 6.64
C PRO A 187 28.54 -3.34 6.88
N ASP A 188 29.16 -2.76 5.86
CA ASP A 188 29.76 -1.44 5.82
C ASP A 188 28.79 -0.31 5.49
N TRP A 189 27.54 -0.62 5.18
CA TRP A 189 26.54 0.39 4.84
C TRP A 189 26.34 1.37 6.00
N LYS A 190 26.40 2.64 5.69
CA LYS A 190 26.11 3.73 6.62
C LYS A 190 24.93 4.54 6.10
N MET A 191 24.13 5.04 7.03
CA MET A 191 23.05 5.96 6.66
C MET A 191 23.67 7.19 5.99
N PRO A 192 23.28 7.53 4.76
CA PRO A 192 23.73 8.76 4.13
C PRO A 192 23.29 9.99 4.91
N ASP A 193 24.11 11.04 4.97
CA ASP A 193 23.75 12.31 5.60
C ASP A 193 22.54 12.94 4.92
N ARG A 194 22.46 12.79 3.60
CA ARG A 194 21.32 13.19 2.78
C ARG A 194 20.73 11.96 2.09
N PHE A 195 19.45 11.74 2.30
CA PHE A 195 18.71 10.65 1.67
C PHE A 195 17.31 11.09 1.26
N CYS A 196 16.80 10.47 0.22
CA CYS A 196 15.42 10.69 -0.22
C CYS A 196 14.48 10.03 0.78
N MET A 197 13.66 10.84 1.45
CA MET A 197 12.60 10.38 2.33
C MET A 197 11.32 11.09 1.96
N CYS A 198 10.27 10.30 1.79
CA CYS A 198 8.91 10.79 1.61
C CYS A 198 8.07 10.43 2.83
N ILE A 199 7.16 11.33 3.18
CA ILE A 199 6.14 11.11 4.23
C ILE A 199 4.77 11.21 3.58
N PRO A 200 4.41 10.26 2.70
CA PRO A 200 3.12 10.29 2.03
C PRO A 200 1.98 9.97 2.99
N LYS A 201 0.84 10.56 2.72
CA LYS A 201 -0.42 10.17 3.35
C LYS A 201 -1.01 8.98 2.60
N ILE A 202 -1.61 8.07 3.34
CA ILE A 202 -2.47 7.01 2.80
C ILE A 202 -3.85 7.13 3.40
N THR A 203 -4.86 6.67 2.68
CA THR A 203 -6.26 6.80 3.07
C THR A 203 -6.66 5.75 4.12
N LEU A 204 -7.45 6.18 5.10
CA LEU A 204 -8.09 5.31 6.11
C LEU A 204 -9.60 5.19 5.89
N THR A 205 -10.20 6.14 5.19
CA THR A 205 -11.62 6.19 4.86
C THR A 205 -11.80 6.54 3.37
N HIS A 206 -13.01 6.81 2.95
CA HIS A 206 -13.32 7.34 1.61
C HIS A 206 -13.91 8.74 1.71
N ALA A 207 -13.79 9.49 0.62
CA ALA A 207 -14.35 10.85 0.54
C ALA A 207 -15.86 10.83 0.58
N LYS A 208 -16.45 11.92 1.12
CA LYS A 208 -17.87 12.21 0.97
C LYS A 208 -18.06 13.12 -0.23
N LYS A 209 -19.09 12.85 -1.02
CA LYS A 209 -19.47 13.66 -2.20
C LYS A 209 -18.28 14.06 -3.10
N PRO A 210 -17.48 13.10 -3.63
CA PRO A 210 -16.35 13.40 -4.51
C PRO A 210 -16.82 13.77 -5.93
N PHE A 211 -17.96 14.40 -6.08
CA PHE A 211 -18.55 14.83 -7.35
C PHE A 211 -19.59 15.93 -7.13
N THR A 212 -19.83 16.69 -8.18
CA THR A 212 -20.96 17.59 -8.37
C THR A 212 -21.28 17.64 -9.87
N ASP A 213 -22.14 18.55 -10.33
CA ASP A 213 -22.39 18.72 -11.75
C ASP A 213 -21.07 19.05 -12.46
N ARG A 214 -20.77 18.28 -13.48
CA ARG A 214 -19.59 18.43 -14.36
C ARG A 214 -18.23 18.46 -13.66
N LEU A 215 -18.15 17.94 -12.42
CA LEU A 215 -16.91 17.73 -11.72
C LEU A 215 -16.93 16.39 -10.98
N VAL A 216 -15.93 15.56 -11.20
CA VAL A 216 -15.74 14.28 -10.52
C VAL A 216 -14.30 14.11 -10.05
N ILE A 217 -14.11 13.59 -8.84
CA ILE A 217 -12.81 13.29 -8.25
C ILE A 217 -12.60 11.77 -8.25
N ILE A 218 -11.42 11.32 -8.68
CA ILE A 218 -11.05 9.90 -8.79
C ILE A 218 -9.82 9.56 -7.96
N GLY A 219 -9.54 8.27 -7.80
CA GLY A 219 -8.38 7.76 -7.06
C GLY A 219 -8.44 8.04 -5.55
N ASP A 220 -7.29 8.17 -4.92
CA ASP A 220 -7.13 8.28 -3.47
C ASP A 220 -7.81 9.50 -2.84
N ALA A 221 -8.02 10.57 -3.62
CA ALA A 221 -8.78 11.73 -3.16
C ALA A 221 -10.31 11.49 -3.16
N SER A 222 -10.76 10.34 -3.65
CA SER A 222 -12.15 9.92 -3.74
C SER A 222 -12.40 8.63 -2.95
N ILE A 223 -12.27 7.48 -3.62
CA ILE A 223 -12.51 6.16 -3.02
C ILE A 223 -11.34 5.25 -3.38
N SER A 224 -10.65 4.73 -2.37
CA SER A 224 -9.61 3.73 -2.56
C SER A 224 -9.69 2.63 -1.51
N ARG A 225 -8.99 1.52 -1.76
CA ARG A 225 -8.74 0.53 -0.73
C ARG A 225 -7.78 1.10 0.29
N ILE A 226 -8.09 0.91 1.57
CA ILE A 226 -7.23 1.34 2.67
C ILE A 226 -5.93 0.52 2.70
N TYR A 227 -4.83 1.16 3.02
CA TYR A 227 -3.48 0.59 3.19
C TYR A 227 -2.83 -0.03 1.94
N LYS A 228 -3.54 -0.32 0.87
CA LYS A 228 -2.98 -0.99 -0.31
C LYS A 228 -3.72 -0.66 -1.60
N ASN A 229 -3.08 -0.99 -2.72
CA ASN A 229 -3.70 -1.08 -4.03
C ASN A 229 -4.31 0.24 -4.57
N GLY A 230 -3.60 1.35 -4.33
CA GLY A 230 -4.00 2.67 -4.86
C GLY A 230 -4.09 2.70 -6.38
N LEU A 231 -3.20 1.98 -7.08
CA LEU A 231 -3.21 1.91 -8.56
C LEU A 231 -4.48 1.25 -9.10
N GLU A 232 -4.90 0.11 -8.53
CA GLU A 232 -6.16 -0.53 -8.94
C GLU A 232 -7.37 0.35 -8.58
N SER A 233 -7.35 0.98 -7.42
CA SER A 233 -8.42 1.88 -6.99
C SER A 233 -8.54 3.09 -7.93
N ALA A 234 -7.40 3.67 -8.35
CA ALA A 234 -7.37 4.74 -9.33
C ALA A 234 -7.91 4.25 -10.70
N TYR A 235 -7.53 3.04 -11.13
CA TYR A 235 -8.03 2.44 -12.36
C TYR A 235 -9.54 2.22 -12.32
N ILE A 236 -10.07 1.57 -11.27
CA ILE A 236 -11.50 1.33 -11.12
C ILE A 236 -12.30 2.63 -11.11
N THR A 237 -11.85 3.63 -10.34
CA THR A 237 -12.54 4.91 -10.25
C THR A 237 -12.47 5.70 -11.55
N SER A 238 -11.35 5.64 -12.29
CA SER A 238 -11.23 6.29 -13.59
C SER A 238 -12.16 5.65 -14.63
N GLN A 239 -12.21 4.31 -14.69
CA GLN A 239 -13.11 3.58 -15.61
C GLN A 239 -14.57 3.94 -15.34
N LEU A 240 -15.01 3.91 -14.10
CA LEU A 240 -16.39 4.25 -13.73
C LEU A 240 -16.72 5.72 -14.04
N ALA A 241 -15.79 6.64 -13.81
CA ALA A 241 -15.99 8.06 -14.11
C ALA A 241 -16.10 8.31 -15.63
N VAL A 242 -15.20 7.69 -16.41
CA VAL A 242 -15.22 7.80 -17.88
C VAL A 242 -16.51 7.20 -18.46
N GLN A 243 -16.86 5.97 -18.07
CA GLN A 243 -18.10 5.34 -18.52
C GLN A 243 -19.33 6.17 -18.16
N THR A 244 -19.36 6.74 -16.95
CA THR A 244 -20.45 7.63 -16.55
C THR A 244 -20.53 8.85 -17.47
N ALA A 245 -19.42 9.54 -17.67
CA ALA A 245 -19.39 10.77 -18.43
C ALA A 245 -19.79 10.61 -19.90
N PHE A 246 -19.34 9.51 -20.55
CA PHE A 246 -19.57 9.29 -21.98
C PHE A 246 -20.86 8.54 -22.28
N GLU A 247 -21.36 7.70 -21.37
CA GLU A 247 -22.52 6.83 -21.66
C GLU A 247 -23.79 7.26 -20.92
N LYS A 248 -23.67 7.98 -19.80
CA LYS A 248 -24.81 8.28 -18.93
C LYS A 248 -25.05 9.78 -18.77
N GLY A 249 -23.99 10.56 -18.65
CA GLY A 249 -24.03 12.01 -18.49
C GLY A 249 -23.03 12.52 -17.44
N ILE A 250 -23.03 13.83 -17.26
CA ILE A 250 -22.08 14.54 -16.41
C ILE A 250 -22.75 15.31 -15.27
N SER A 251 -24.05 15.02 -15.03
CA SER A 251 -24.76 15.60 -13.90
C SER A 251 -24.33 14.98 -12.57
N LYS A 252 -24.62 15.66 -11.49
CA LYS A 252 -24.42 15.17 -10.13
C LYS A 252 -25.17 13.86 -9.89
N GLU A 253 -26.38 13.73 -10.43
CA GLU A 253 -27.22 12.52 -10.34
C GLU A 253 -26.57 11.35 -11.06
N ASP A 254 -26.00 11.56 -12.26
CA ASP A 254 -25.30 10.54 -13.04
C ASP A 254 -24.06 10.06 -12.30
N PHE A 255 -23.21 10.96 -11.81
CA PHE A 255 -22.03 10.60 -11.04
C PHE A 255 -22.37 9.91 -9.72
N ASN A 256 -23.46 10.30 -9.04
CA ASN A 256 -23.92 9.58 -7.86
C ASN A 256 -24.33 8.15 -8.19
N ARG A 257 -25.13 7.96 -9.26
CA ARG A 257 -25.75 6.67 -9.60
C ARG A 257 -24.76 5.71 -10.24
N TYR A 258 -23.97 6.18 -11.20
CA TYR A 258 -23.17 5.31 -12.08
C TYR A 258 -21.67 5.32 -11.77
N TYR A 259 -21.17 6.30 -11.00
CA TYR A 259 -19.81 6.37 -10.54
C TYR A 259 -19.68 6.04 -9.03
N TYR A 260 -20.29 6.86 -8.17
CA TYR A 260 -20.01 6.81 -6.72
C TYR A 260 -20.57 5.57 -6.04
N ARG A 261 -21.83 5.21 -6.30
CA ARG A 261 -22.44 4.01 -5.71
C ARG A 261 -21.72 2.72 -6.13
N PRO A 262 -21.39 2.49 -7.42
CA PRO A 262 -20.56 1.34 -7.82
C PRO A 262 -19.16 1.35 -7.19
N ALA A 263 -18.45 2.47 -7.20
CA ALA A 263 -17.14 2.58 -6.58
C ALA A 263 -17.17 2.27 -5.07
N ARG A 264 -18.18 2.78 -4.34
CA ARG A 264 -18.38 2.41 -2.92
C ARG A 264 -18.61 0.92 -2.73
N LYS A 265 -19.41 0.30 -3.57
CA LYS A 265 -19.67 -1.15 -3.49
C LYS A 265 -18.42 -1.98 -3.73
N LEU A 266 -17.59 -1.58 -4.68
CA LEU A 266 -16.37 -2.32 -5.06
C LEU A 266 -15.21 -2.08 -4.09
N LEU A 267 -15.03 -0.87 -3.59
CA LEU A 267 -13.85 -0.47 -2.83
C LEU A 267 -14.16 -0.17 -1.35
N ALA A 268 -15.13 0.72 -1.07
CA ALA A 268 -15.37 1.15 0.31
C ALA A 268 -16.01 0.06 1.18
N MET A 269 -16.87 -0.79 0.62
CA MET A 269 -17.40 -1.94 1.37
C MET A 269 -16.34 -3.00 1.64
N ASP A 270 -15.39 -3.19 0.72
CA ASP A 270 -14.25 -4.07 0.94
C ASP A 270 -13.36 -3.59 2.08
N ASN A 271 -13.28 -2.27 2.31
CA ASN A 271 -12.53 -1.66 3.40
C ASN A 271 -13.01 -2.06 4.80
N LEU A 272 -14.27 -2.46 4.96
CA LEU A 272 -14.77 -3.02 6.24
C LEU A 272 -14.02 -4.32 6.58
N PHE A 273 -13.83 -5.18 5.59
CA PHE A 273 -13.03 -6.39 5.73
C PHE A 273 -11.54 -6.05 5.91
N GLY A 274 -11.05 -5.01 5.24
CA GLY A 274 -9.70 -4.49 5.43
C GLY A 274 -9.44 -4.04 6.87
N ALA A 275 -10.36 -3.30 7.47
CA ALA A 275 -10.26 -2.89 8.88
C ALA A 275 -10.25 -4.10 9.84
N LEU A 276 -11.06 -5.12 9.56
CA LEU A 276 -11.08 -6.37 10.34
C LEU A 276 -9.75 -7.12 10.22
N ILE A 277 -9.24 -7.32 9.01
CA ILE A 277 -7.98 -8.07 8.81
C ILE A 277 -6.80 -7.34 9.43
N MET A 278 -6.80 -6.00 9.41
CA MET A 278 -5.76 -5.20 10.08
C MET A 278 -5.80 -5.36 11.59
N ARG A 279 -6.99 -5.39 12.22
CA ARG A 279 -7.12 -5.66 13.67
C ARG A 279 -6.61 -7.06 14.02
N ILE A 280 -6.95 -8.06 13.21
CA ILE A 280 -6.46 -9.44 13.40
C ILE A 280 -4.94 -9.49 13.21
N SER A 281 -4.41 -8.83 12.20
CA SER A 281 -2.97 -8.74 11.95
C SER A 281 -2.25 -8.06 13.12
N ASP A 282 -2.74 -6.94 13.62
CA ASP A 282 -2.20 -6.25 14.81
C ASP A 282 -2.18 -7.18 16.02
N PHE A 283 -3.26 -7.94 16.25
CA PHE A 283 -3.33 -8.90 17.34
C PHE A 283 -2.29 -10.02 17.21
N VAL A 284 -2.09 -10.54 16.01
CA VAL A 284 -1.14 -11.62 15.74
C VAL A 284 0.30 -11.12 15.82
N THR A 285 0.61 -10.00 15.17
CA THR A 285 1.99 -9.48 15.08
C THR A 285 2.52 -8.97 16.41
N ARG A 286 1.64 -8.50 17.31
CA ARG A 286 2.01 -8.11 18.67
C ARG A 286 2.37 -9.30 19.58
N ARG A 287 2.12 -10.53 19.14
CA ARG A 287 2.43 -11.77 19.88
C ARG A 287 3.47 -12.58 19.12
N SER A 288 4.74 -12.39 19.48
CA SER A 288 5.87 -13.03 18.80
C SER A 288 5.72 -14.54 18.67
N TRP A 289 5.16 -15.20 19.72
CA TRP A 289 4.91 -16.64 19.73
C TRP A 289 3.89 -17.08 18.65
N LEU A 290 2.83 -16.28 18.41
CA LEU A 290 1.86 -16.57 17.33
C LEU A 290 2.48 -16.46 15.94
N VAL A 291 3.29 -15.43 15.72
CA VAL A 291 4.02 -15.24 14.46
C VAL A 291 4.98 -16.41 14.27
N THR A 292 5.80 -16.69 15.29
CA THR A 292 6.79 -17.76 15.26
C THR A 292 6.16 -19.13 14.98
N ALA A 293 5.04 -19.47 15.63
CA ALA A 293 4.35 -20.73 15.44
C ALA A 293 3.87 -20.92 13.99
N ARG A 294 3.23 -19.90 13.43
CA ARG A 294 2.71 -19.95 12.05
C ARG A 294 3.83 -20.07 11.04
N LEU A 295 4.89 -19.28 11.21
CA LEU A 295 6.04 -19.31 10.30
C LEU A 295 6.80 -20.64 10.39
N SER A 296 7.08 -21.13 11.60
CA SER A 296 7.74 -22.43 11.78
C SER A 296 6.91 -23.58 11.21
N TYR A 297 5.58 -23.50 11.29
CA TYR A 297 4.73 -24.49 10.65
C TYR A 297 4.88 -24.49 9.13
N VAL A 298 4.89 -23.31 8.51
CA VAL A 298 5.07 -23.16 7.06
C VAL A 298 6.46 -23.64 6.61
N GLU A 299 7.50 -23.30 7.37
CA GLU A 299 8.87 -23.72 7.06
C GLU A 299 9.04 -25.26 7.10
N ASN A 300 8.49 -25.89 8.13
CA ASN A 300 8.66 -27.33 8.35
C ASN A 300 7.73 -28.21 7.49
N ARG A 301 6.67 -27.64 6.93
CA ARG A 301 5.64 -28.37 6.16
C ARG A 301 5.23 -27.64 4.89
N LYS A 302 6.22 -27.26 4.07
CA LYS A 302 6.04 -26.46 2.84
C LYS A 302 4.98 -26.96 1.87
N SER A 303 4.83 -28.28 1.76
CA SER A 303 3.86 -28.94 0.87
C SER A 303 2.48 -29.15 1.50
N SER A 304 2.27 -28.76 2.77
CA SER A 304 0.96 -28.95 3.41
C SER A 304 -0.07 -27.94 2.88
N TRP A 305 -1.33 -28.36 2.85
CA TRP A 305 -2.45 -27.49 2.49
C TRP A 305 -2.50 -26.21 3.35
N ILE A 306 -2.24 -26.32 4.66
CA ILE A 306 -2.19 -25.15 5.57
C ILE A 306 -1.07 -24.20 5.17
N ALA A 307 0.11 -24.68 4.85
CA ALA A 307 1.23 -23.83 4.43
C ALA A 307 0.90 -23.11 3.13
N SER A 308 0.32 -23.80 2.16
CA SER A 308 -0.15 -23.20 0.91
C SER A 308 -1.21 -22.13 1.15
N HIS A 309 -2.16 -22.40 2.05
CA HIS A 309 -3.23 -21.47 2.40
C HIS A 309 -2.71 -20.21 3.10
N LEU A 310 -1.82 -20.37 4.08
CA LEU A 310 -1.13 -19.23 4.75
C LEU A 310 -0.30 -18.41 3.77
N ASN A 311 0.43 -19.07 2.87
CA ASN A 311 1.21 -18.38 1.84
C ASN A 311 0.31 -17.54 0.91
N LYS A 312 -0.81 -18.11 0.46
CA LYS A 312 -1.77 -17.40 -0.39
C LYS A 312 -2.38 -16.19 0.32
N MET A 313 -2.76 -16.36 1.59
CA MET A 313 -3.30 -15.24 2.39
C MET A 313 -2.27 -14.13 2.57
N LEU A 314 -1.04 -14.47 2.93
CA LEU A 314 0.03 -13.50 3.09
C LEU A 314 0.35 -12.79 1.78
N TRP A 315 0.43 -13.55 0.69
CA TRP A 315 0.61 -13.00 -0.64
C TRP A 315 -0.48 -11.98 -0.98
N ASN A 316 -1.74 -12.36 -0.88
CA ASN A 316 -2.88 -11.50 -1.17
C ASN A 316 -2.92 -10.25 -0.28
N MET A 317 -2.49 -10.38 0.99
CA MET A 317 -2.42 -9.26 1.91
C MET A 317 -1.34 -8.25 1.53
N VAL A 318 -0.17 -8.72 1.12
CA VAL A 318 0.97 -7.85 0.79
C VAL A 318 0.87 -7.26 -0.61
N THR A 319 0.46 -8.06 -1.60
CA THR A 319 0.44 -7.64 -3.01
C THR A 319 -0.85 -6.96 -3.44
N GLY A 320 -1.94 -7.22 -2.75
CA GLY A 320 -3.26 -6.74 -3.15
C GLY A 320 -3.94 -7.54 -4.26
N ASP A 321 -3.47 -8.76 -4.57
CA ASP A 321 -4.03 -9.61 -5.62
C ASP A 321 -5.48 -10.04 -5.39
N ALA A 322 -5.95 -9.98 -4.15
CA ALA A 322 -7.32 -10.27 -3.81
C ALA A 322 -7.95 -9.15 -2.97
N PRO A 323 -9.26 -8.93 -3.10
CA PRO A 323 -9.99 -8.04 -2.22
C PRO A 323 -9.94 -8.53 -0.77
N TYR A 324 -10.07 -7.61 0.18
CA TYR A 324 -10.01 -7.94 1.61
C TYR A 324 -11.06 -8.97 2.04
N ARG A 325 -12.26 -8.93 1.46
CA ARG A 325 -13.32 -9.92 1.74
C ARG A 325 -12.86 -11.36 1.47
N GLU A 326 -12.11 -11.59 0.41
CA GLU A 326 -11.59 -12.93 0.09
C GLU A 326 -10.52 -13.37 1.09
N ILE A 327 -9.64 -12.45 1.51
CA ILE A 327 -8.63 -12.74 2.54
C ILE A 327 -9.31 -13.09 3.87
N VAL A 328 -10.37 -12.36 4.25
CA VAL A 328 -11.16 -12.65 5.46
C VAL A 328 -11.85 -14.00 5.35
N LEU A 329 -12.50 -14.30 4.23
CA LEU A 329 -13.14 -15.60 4.01
C LEU A 329 -12.13 -16.76 4.07
N GLN A 330 -10.94 -16.57 3.51
CA GLN A 330 -9.85 -17.53 3.63
C GLN A 330 -9.39 -17.68 5.09
N ALA A 331 -9.23 -16.55 5.82
CA ALA A 331 -8.82 -16.56 7.21
C ALA A 331 -9.84 -17.26 8.13
N PHE A 332 -11.12 -17.10 7.87
CA PHE A 332 -12.21 -17.70 8.65
C PHE A 332 -12.72 -19.03 8.10
N ASN A 333 -12.00 -19.66 7.15
CA ASN A 333 -12.34 -20.99 6.69
C ASN A 333 -12.33 -21.98 7.88
N PRO A 334 -13.46 -22.67 8.20
CA PRO A 334 -13.56 -23.52 9.39
C PRO A 334 -12.53 -24.62 9.44
N LEU A 335 -12.27 -25.29 8.31
CA LEU A 335 -11.27 -26.34 8.22
C LEU A 335 -9.87 -25.80 8.52
N PHE A 336 -9.54 -24.62 7.97
CA PHE A 336 -8.27 -23.96 8.23
C PHE A 336 -8.09 -23.60 9.71
N GLN A 337 -9.14 -23.08 10.35
CA GLN A 337 -9.12 -22.73 11.77
C GLN A 337 -8.94 -23.97 12.65
N ILE A 338 -9.69 -25.05 12.41
CA ILE A 338 -9.57 -26.32 13.15
C ILE A 338 -8.13 -26.87 13.02
N MET A 339 -7.57 -26.85 11.82
CA MET A 339 -6.22 -27.36 11.58
C MET A 339 -5.12 -26.46 12.20
N LEU A 340 -5.38 -25.19 12.46
CA LEU A 340 -4.46 -24.29 13.17
C LEU A 340 -4.49 -24.44 14.69
N ILE A 341 -5.52 -25.04 15.28
CA ILE A 341 -5.64 -25.21 16.74
C ILE A 341 -4.42 -25.92 17.33
N PRO A 342 -4.01 -27.09 16.84
CA PRO A 342 -2.84 -27.80 17.41
C PRO A 342 -1.56 -26.98 17.35
N VAL A 343 -1.36 -26.24 16.24
CA VAL A 343 -0.19 -25.36 16.05
C VAL A 343 -0.19 -24.22 17.06
N THR A 344 -1.36 -23.62 17.26
CA THR A 344 -1.55 -22.50 18.18
C THR A 344 -1.40 -22.93 19.63
N VAL A 345 -2.01 -24.07 19.99
CA VAL A 345 -1.92 -24.65 21.36
C VAL A 345 -0.49 -25.05 21.71
N LYS A 346 0.21 -25.73 20.77
CA LYS A 346 1.61 -26.08 20.97
C LYS A 346 2.50 -24.87 21.21
N ALA A 347 2.26 -23.80 20.45
CA ALA A 347 3.02 -22.56 20.60
C ALA A 347 2.73 -21.85 21.92
N LEU A 348 1.45 -21.83 22.34
CA LEU A 348 1.04 -21.26 23.62
C LEU A 348 1.67 -22.02 24.81
N ILE A 349 1.67 -23.34 24.76
CA ILE A 349 2.32 -24.18 25.79
C ILE A 349 3.82 -23.91 25.82
N GLY A 350 4.48 -23.78 24.65
CA GLY A 350 5.89 -23.45 24.58
C GLY A 350 6.25 -22.04 25.11
N GLU A 351 5.33 -21.08 25.01
CA GLU A 351 5.51 -19.74 25.58
C GLU A 351 5.33 -19.76 27.12
N ILE A 352 4.33 -20.51 27.61
CA ILE A 352 4.06 -20.62 29.07
C ILE A 352 5.10 -21.50 29.78
N PHE A 353 5.56 -22.55 29.11
CA PHE A 353 6.52 -23.53 29.64
C PHE A 353 7.73 -23.67 28.74
N PRO A 354 8.70 -22.72 28.74
CA PRO A 354 9.82 -22.71 27.80
C PRO A 354 10.70 -23.98 27.84
N GLY A 355 10.70 -24.71 28.96
CA GLY A 355 11.47 -25.94 29.13
C GLY A 355 10.83 -27.23 28.54
N LEU A 356 9.51 -27.23 28.29
CA LEU A 356 8.79 -28.45 27.87
C LEU A 356 9.12 -28.94 26.47
N PHE A 357 9.59 -28.07 25.58
CA PHE A 357 9.91 -28.35 24.18
C PHE A 357 11.37 -28.11 23.82
N SER A 358 12.25 -27.79 24.77
CA SER A 358 13.70 -27.69 24.56
C SER A 358 14.35 -29.08 24.49
N ARG A 359 13.93 -29.90 23.54
CA ARG A 359 14.69 -31.09 23.18
C ARG A 359 15.63 -30.80 22.04
N ASN A 360 16.95 -30.77 22.38
CA ASN A 360 18.11 -31.04 21.55
C ASN A 360 18.16 -30.37 20.15
N VAL A 361 18.53 -29.12 20.11
CA VAL A 361 19.43 -28.70 19.01
C VAL A 361 20.83 -29.14 19.44
N LYS A 362 21.26 -30.35 19.02
CA LYS A 362 22.68 -30.70 18.96
C LYS A 362 23.33 -29.68 18.02
N THR A 363 24.18 -28.85 18.53
CA THR A 363 25.14 -28.05 17.76
C THR A 363 26.02 -29.05 16.96
N PRO A 364 26.06 -29.00 15.62
CA PRO A 364 27.04 -29.76 14.87
C PRO A 364 28.37 -29.00 14.99
N GLY A 365 29.32 -29.56 15.70
CA GLY A 365 30.71 -29.08 15.64
C GLY A 365 31.49 -29.01 16.93
N GLU A 366 31.56 -30.12 17.71
CA GLU A 366 32.72 -30.41 18.51
C GLU A 366 33.16 -31.84 18.19
N LYS A 367 34.02 -31.97 17.21
CA LYS A 367 34.91 -33.11 17.10
C LYS A 367 36.24 -32.76 17.79
N LYS A 368 36.56 -33.54 18.77
CA LYS A 368 37.90 -33.61 19.36
C LYS A 368 38.95 -33.92 18.29
#